data_95f2ca5265ee5133539c0ccee003a916
#
_entry.id   95f2ca5265ee5133539c0ccee003a916
#
_cell.length_a   1.000
_cell.length_b   1.000
_cell.length_c   1.000
_cell.angle_alpha   90.00
_cell.angle_beta   90.00
_cell.angle_gamma   90.00
#
_symmetry.space_group_name_H-M   'P 1'
#
loop_
_entity.id
_entity.type
_entity.pdbx_description
1 polymer ?
#
loop_
_entity_poly.entity_id
_entity_poly.type
_entity_poly.pdbx_seq_one_letter_code
_entity_poly.pdbx_strand_id
1 'polypeptide(L)'
;MESNPFREADLSLRNHPESCVLVIFGATGDLTHRKLIPALYNMAADGDLPPGLKVVGFARREKTDEEFRDGLEKLNKEVSRQGHNDDLWDQFSQSITYHESNFNDKDGYARLKERLDAMEADGASPNRMYYLASAPEFFDDILLNIREAGLNESDTGWCRAVVEKPFGTDLATAQHLNEVVNEVFPEKDTFRIDHYLGKETAQNIMVLRFANNLFEVLWSNRFIDHIQITCAEPLGMEGGRGGYYEKSGALRDMVQNHLLQLLSLIAMEPPADLTADGIRDEKVKVLKSLRPFKDASDVGENAVRAQYTAGTVNGEDVVGYRREDRVNPGSMTESYVALKVMIDNWRWEGVPFYVRMGKRLPKKGTEISIHYKQGPNVLYNASVGAEAMPGNVLVIRIQPNEGISLGMRSKRPGPAATLQPVKMDFRYQTSFGKSSPEAYERLLLDAMAGDATLFARKDEVETAWKYIDQIEDAWHKSANPPKMAEFPAGSWGPKEADELLEHDDNEWRRL
;
A
#
# COMPACT_ATOMS: atom_id res chain seq x y z
N MET A 1 -10.18 -5.15 37.10
CA MET A 1 -9.66 -4.83 35.74
C MET A 1 -8.66 -3.72 35.99
N GLU A 2 -7.38 -4.04 35.91
CA GLU A 2 -6.32 -3.02 36.02
C GLU A 2 -6.42 -2.09 34.82
N SER A 3 -6.47 -0.79 35.07
CA SER A 3 -6.46 0.23 34.01
C SER A 3 -5.12 0.15 33.29
N ASN A 4 -5.15 0.00 31.98
CA ASN A 4 -3.94 0.03 31.15
C ASN A 4 -3.41 1.49 31.14
N PRO A 5 -2.23 1.78 31.76
CA PRO A 5 -1.72 3.14 31.85
C PRO A 5 -1.40 3.79 30.49
N PHE A 6 -1.24 2.98 29.42
CA PHE A 6 -1.08 3.48 28.07
C PHE A 6 -2.40 3.99 27.43
N ARG A 7 -3.56 3.65 27.99
CA ARG A 7 -4.87 4.14 27.55
C ARG A 7 -5.15 5.59 27.96
N GLU A 8 -4.63 6.03 29.10
CA GLU A 8 -4.82 7.40 29.62
C GLU A 8 -3.84 8.40 29.00
N ALA A 9 -2.65 7.95 28.63
CA ALA A 9 -1.65 8.78 27.94
C ALA A 9 -2.10 9.17 26.51
N ASP A 10 -2.87 8.31 25.83
CA ASP A 10 -3.27 8.47 24.43
C ASP A 10 -4.29 9.61 24.21
N LEU A 11 -5.11 9.92 25.20
CA LEU A 11 -6.14 10.97 25.10
C LEU A 11 -5.61 12.39 25.29
N SER A 12 -4.44 12.55 25.92
CA SER A 12 -3.84 13.87 26.18
C SER A 12 -2.83 14.34 25.15
N LEU A 13 -2.45 13.48 24.18
CA LEU A 13 -1.42 13.74 23.15
C LEU A 13 -1.99 13.92 21.74
N ARG A 14 -3.31 14.00 21.58
CA ARG A 14 -3.93 14.26 20.28
C ARG A 14 -3.71 15.70 19.88
N ASN A 15 -2.57 16.00 19.28
CA ASN A 15 -2.38 17.21 18.50
C ASN A 15 -3.20 17.04 17.20
N HIS A 16 -4.40 17.61 17.16
CA HIS A 16 -5.14 17.72 15.91
C HIS A 16 -4.32 18.55 14.93
N PRO A 17 -4.21 18.13 13.67
CA PRO A 17 -3.59 18.96 12.65
C PRO A 17 -4.38 20.29 12.50
N GLU A 18 -3.70 21.31 11.99
CA GLU A 18 -4.36 22.57 11.66
C GLU A 18 -5.48 22.33 10.65
N SER A 19 -6.57 23.06 10.80
CA SER A 19 -7.66 23.03 9.83
C SER A 19 -7.20 23.48 8.44
N CYS A 20 -7.87 22.94 7.41
CA CYS A 20 -7.60 23.33 6.02
C CYS A 20 -8.88 23.28 5.18
N VAL A 21 -8.79 23.79 3.96
CA VAL A 21 -9.76 23.51 2.89
C VAL A 21 -9.19 22.37 2.03
N LEU A 22 -9.88 21.23 2.04
CA LEU A 22 -9.56 20.07 1.22
C LEU A 22 -10.31 20.14 -0.11
N VAL A 23 -9.59 20.32 -1.21
CA VAL A 23 -10.14 20.27 -2.57
C VAL A 23 -9.90 18.90 -3.17
N ILE A 24 -10.96 18.16 -3.51
CA ILE A 24 -10.87 16.81 -4.08
C ILE A 24 -11.15 16.86 -5.57
N PHE A 25 -10.12 16.71 -6.41
CA PHE A 25 -10.25 16.57 -7.86
C PHE A 25 -10.68 15.15 -8.20
N GLY A 26 -11.82 14.99 -8.88
CA GLY A 26 -12.45 13.70 -9.11
C GLY A 26 -13.49 13.33 -8.06
N ALA A 27 -14.12 14.34 -7.47
CA ALA A 27 -15.05 14.22 -6.35
C ALA A 27 -16.25 13.29 -6.60
N THR A 28 -16.63 13.04 -7.86
CA THR A 28 -17.71 12.11 -8.23
C THR A 28 -17.20 10.70 -8.57
N GLY A 29 -15.93 10.41 -8.29
CA GLY A 29 -15.27 9.12 -8.53
C GLY A 29 -15.50 8.11 -7.41
N ASP A 30 -15.21 6.84 -7.71
CA ASP A 30 -15.38 5.71 -6.77
C ASP A 30 -14.52 5.86 -5.51
N LEU A 31 -13.27 6.35 -5.65
CA LEU A 31 -12.36 6.56 -4.53
C LEU A 31 -12.92 7.56 -3.51
N THR A 32 -13.41 8.71 -3.99
CA THR A 32 -14.00 9.74 -3.11
C THR A 32 -15.18 9.18 -2.34
N HIS A 33 -16.08 8.47 -3.02
CA HIS A 33 -17.29 7.94 -2.41
C HIS A 33 -17.04 6.76 -1.47
N ARG A 34 -16.10 5.86 -1.81
CA ARG A 34 -15.86 4.63 -1.04
C ARG A 34 -14.76 4.74 0.00
N LYS A 35 -13.87 5.72 -0.13
CA LYS A 35 -12.70 5.83 0.75
C LYS A 35 -12.54 7.21 1.39
N LEU A 36 -12.48 8.29 0.62
CA LEU A 36 -12.11 9.60 1.19
C LEU A 36 -13.21 10.17 2.10
N ILE A 37 -14.45 10.22 1.64
CA ILE A 37 -15.56 10.75 2.45
C ILE A 37 -15.86 9.84 3.64
N PRO A 38 -15.92 8.50 3.50
CA PRO A 38 -16.04 7.63 4.66
C PRO A 38 -14.90 7.75 5.68
N ALA A 39 -13.65 7.96 5.22
CA ALA A 39 -12.52 8.22 6.13
C ALA A 39 -12.69 9.53 6.90
N LEU A 40 -13.05 10.62 6.23
CA LEU A 40 -13.34 11.90 6.88
C LEU A 40 -14.51 11.80 7.87
N TYR A 41 -15.58 11.09 7.50
CA TYR A 41 -16.72 10.85 8.38
C TYR A 41 -16.34 10.01 9.60
N ASN A 42 -15.54 8.94 9.42
CA ASN A 42 -15.06 8.12 10.53
C ASN A 42 -14.20 8.94 11.50
N MET A 43 -13.32 9.82 10.96
CA MET A 43 -12.53 10.73 11.79
C MET A 43 -13.42 11.74 12.55
N ALA A 44 -14.51 12.21 11.93
CA ALA A 44 -15.49 13.06 12.63
C ALA A 44 -16.17 12.30 13.77
N ALA A 45 -16.54 11.03 13.55
CA ALA A 45 -17.14 10.16 14.55
C ALA A 45 -16.19 9.83 15.71
N ASP A 46 -14.90 9.66 15.43
CA ASP A 46 -13.85 9.41 16.44
C ASP A 46 -13.38 10.71 17.14
N GLY A 47 -13.78 11.89 16.64
CA GLY A 47 -13.33 13.18 17.14
C GLY A 47 -11.90 13.53 16.74
N ASP A 48 -11.37 12.92 15.69
CA ASP A 48 -10.01 13.13 15.17
C ASP A 48 -9.96 14.15 14.00
N LEU A 49 -11.13 14.52 13.43
CA LEU A 49 -11.21 15.48 12.34
C LEU A 49 -10.84 16.89 12.82
N PRO A 50 -9.94 17.63 12.11
CA PRO A 50 -9.60 19.00 12.49
C PRO A 50 -10.84 19.89 12.53
N PRO A 51 -11.04 20.67 13.62
CA PRO A 51 -12.19 21.55 13.72
C PRO A 51 -12.13 22.64 12.62
N GLY A 52 -13.26 22.83 11.94
CA GLY A 52 -13.37 23.82 10.86
C GLY A 52 -12.88 23.34 9.49
N LEU A 53 -12.54 22.07 9.33
CA LEU A 53 -12.25 21.49 8.01
C LEU A 53 -13.39 21.79 7.03
N LYS A 54 -13.04 22.25 5.83
CA LYS A 54 -13.96 22.39 4.69
C LYS A 54 -13.55 21.44 3.58
N VAL A 55 -14.54 20.90 2.85
CA VAL A 55 -14.31 20.02 1.70
C VAL A 55 -14.97 20.65 0.47
N VAL A 56 -14.18 20.79 -0.62
CA VAL A 56 -14.67 21.23 -1.92
C VAL A 56 -14.51 20.09 -2.92
N GLY A 57 -15.60 19.48 -3.35
CA GLY A 57 -15.58 18.46 -4.38
C GLY A 57 -15.48 19.11 -5.77
N PHE A 58 -14.40 18.87 -6.51
CA PHE A 58 -14.21 19.38 -7.87
C PHE A 58 -14.45 18.25 -8.89
N ALA A 59 -15.46 18.41 -9.75
CA ALA A 59 -15.71 17.46 -10.84
C ALA A 59 -16.61 18.07 -11.95
N ARG A 60 -16.65 17.40 -13.11
CA ARG A 60 -17.29 17.90 -14.33
C ARG A 60 -18.81 17.74 -14.43
N ARG A 61 -19.42 16.95 -13.53
CA ARG A 61 -20.85 16.70 -13.56
C ARG A 61 -21.58 17.85 -12.91
N GLU A 62 -22.61 18.40 -13.58
CA GLU A 62 -23.46 19.40 -12.99
C GLU A 62 -24.21 18.81 -11.76
N LYS A 63 -24.02 19.46 -10.61
CA LYS A 63 -24.66 19.10 -9.34
C LYS A 63 -24.75 20.34 -8.43
N THR A 64 -25.82 20.39 -7.65
CA THR A 64 -25.88 21.28 -6.50
C THR A 64 -25.07 20.70 -5.31
N ASP A 65 -24.79 21.53 -4.32
CA ASP A 65 -24.17 21.07 -3.06
C ASP A 65 -25.02 19.99 -2.38
N GLU A 66 -26.35 20.13 -2.40
CA GLU A 66 -27.30 19.18 -1.82
C GLU A 66 -27.27 17.84 -2.56
N GLU A 67 -27.42 17.82 -3.89
CA GLU A 67 -27.34 16.60 -4.69
C GLU A 67 -25.99 15.87 -4.57
N PHE A 68 -24.91 16.63 -4.33
CA PHE A 68 -23.60 16.03 -4.10
C PHE A 68 -23.55 15.37 -2.71
N ARG A 69 -24.03 16.05 -1.66
CA ARG A 69 -24.09 15.51 -0.29
C ARG A 69 -24.96 14.26 -0.20
N ASP A 70 -26.16 14.27 -0.81
CA ASP A 70 -27.07 13.12 -0.85
C ASP A 70 -26.43 11.90 -1.50
N GLY A 71 -25.68 12.13 -2.60
CA GLY A 71 -24.94 11.07 -3.28
C GLY A 71 -23.85 10.45 -2.42
N LEU A 72 -23.17 11.27 -1.63
CA LEU A 72 -22.12 10.81 -0.68
C LEU A 72 -22.72 10.07 0.51
N GLU A 73 -23.82 10.56 1.08
CA GLU A 73 -24.49 9.97 2.23
C GLU A 73 -24.94 8.54 1.94
N LYS A 74 -25.58 8.34 0.79
CA LYS A 74 -26.11 7.04 0.37
C LYS A 74 -25.03 5.95 0.45
N LEU A 75 -23.82 6.23 -0.02
CA LEU A 75 -22.75 5.25 -0.03
C LEU A 75 -22.04 5.19 1.33
N ASN A 76 -21.94 6.32 2.05
CA ASN A 76 -21.35 6.34 3.40
C ASN A 76 -22.12 5.42 4.37
N LYS A 77 -23.46 5.34 4.24
CA LYS A 77 -24.30 4.39 5.00
C LYS A 77 -23.90 2.92 4.82
N GLU A 78 -23.37 2.57 3.66
CA GLU A 78 -22.98 1.19 3.33
C GLU A 78 -21.54 0.85 3.75
N VAL A 79 -20.62 1.83 3.72
CA VAL A 79 -19.19 1.55 3.77
C VAL A 79 -18.48 2.12 4.99
N SER A 80 -19.11 3.00 5.78
CA SER A 80 -18.49 3.58 6.98
C SER A 80 -18.20 2.51 8.04
N ARG A 81 -16.97 2.49 8.55
CA ARG A 81 -16.54 1.63 9.65
C ARG A 81 -17.29 1.87 10.95
N GLN A 82 -17.63 3.13 11.21
CA GLN A 82 -18.36 3.56 12.43
C GLN A 82 -19.89 3.38 12.32
N GLY A 83 -20.37 2.90 11.17
CA GLY A 83 -21.79 2.94 10.87
C GLY A 83 -22.26 4.36 10.53
N HIS A 84 -23.56 4.56 10.42
CA HIS A 84 -24.14 5.85 10.09
C HIS A 84 -24.92 6.43 11.27
N ASN A 85 -24.77 7.74 11.49
CA ASN A 85 -25.54 8.54 12.44
C ASN A 85 -26.03 9.79 11.73
N ASP A 86 -27.36 9.98 11.65
CA ASP A 86 -27.96 11.08 10.89
C ASP A 86 -27.56 12.45 11.46
N ASP A 87 -27.56 12.64 12.79
CA ASP A 87 -27.18 13.93 13.41
C ASP A 87 -25.71 14.28 13.14
N LEU A 88 -24.82 13.29 13.18
CA LEU A 88 -23.40 13.50 12.85
C LEU A 88 -23.23 13.80 11.36
N TRP A 89 -23.96 13.10 10.49
CA TRP A 89 -23.90 13.35 9.06
C TRP A 89 -24.37 14.74 8.72
N ASP A 90 -25.48 15.19 9.31
CA ASP A 90 -26.01 16.53 9.10
C ASP A 90 -25.00 17.63 9.47
N GLN A 91 -24.26 17.44 10.57
CA GLN A 91 -23.19 18.36 10.97
C GLN A 91 -21.98 18.30 10.01
N PHE A 92 -21.50 17.08 9.72
CA PHE A 92 -20.35 16.86 8.88
C PHE A 92 -20.58 17.35 7.46
N SER A 93 -21.73 17.04 6.86
CA SER A 93 -22.05 17.38 5.47
C SER A 93 -22.13 18.89 5.21
N GLN A 94 -22.41 19.71 6.22
CA GLN A 94 -22.36 21.19 6.10
C GLN A 94 -20.96 21.72 5.76
N SER A 95 -19.92 20.96 6.04
CA SER A 95 -18.55 21.28 5.65
C SER A 95 -18.24 21.00 4.19
N ILE A 96 -19.13 20.26 3.48
CA ILE A 96 -18.90 19.77 2.13
C ILE A 96 -19.64 20.64 1.11
N THR A 97 -18.94 21.08 0.09
CA THR A 97 -19.49 21.87 -1.02
C THR A 97 -19.01 21.29 -2.35
N TYR A 98 -19.66 21.67 -3.45
CA TYR A 98 -19.35 21.16 -4.78
C TYR A 98 -18.96 22.30 -5.73
N HIS A 99 -17.94 22.08 -6.53
CA HIS A 99 -17.46 22.99 -7.57
C HIS A 99 -17.48 22.28 -8.91
N GLU A 100 -18.38 22.69 -9.79
CA GLU A 100 -18.51 22.10 -11.14
C GLU A 100 -17.49 22.75 -12.07
N SER A 101 -16.59 21.91 -12.62
CA SER A 101 -15.72 22.30 -13.73
C SER A 101 -15.00 21.07 -14.33
N ASN A 102 -14.50 21.22 -15.57
CA ASN A 102 -13.59 20.26 -16.19
C ASN A 102 -12.15 20.50 -15.72
N PHE A 103 -11.33 19.44 -15.72
CA PHE A 103 -9.93 19.55 -15.28
C PHE A 103 -9.04 20.43 -16.15
N ASN A 104 -9.43 20.66 -17.40
CA ASN A 104 -8.74 21.55 -18.36
C ASN A 104 -9.41 22.90 -18.55
N ASP A 105 -10.42 23.26 -17.75
CA ASP A 105 -11.13 24.54 -17.82
C ASP A 105 -10.47 25.59 -16.91
N LYS A 106 -9.62 26.46 -17.48
CA LYS A 106 -8.91 27.52 -16.74
C LYS A 106 -9.83 28.47 -16.00
N ASP A 107 -10.98 28.82 -16.57
CA ASP A 107 -11.97 29.69 -15.92
C ASP A 107 -12.56 28.99 -14.68
N GLY A 108 -12.66 27.65 -14.69
CA GLY A 108 -13.06 26.88 -13.54
C GLY A 108 -12.10 27.00 -12.37
N TYR A 109 -10.79 27.03 -12.62
CA TYR A 109 -9.80 27.26 -11.55
C TYR A 109 -9.79 28.70 -11.05
N ALA A 110 -10.05 29.69 -11.92
CA ALA A 110 -10.24 31.06 -11.48
C ALA A 110 -11.46 31.20 -10.54
N ARG A 111 -12.61 30.59 -10.90
CA ARG A 111 -13.78 30.52 -10.03
C ARG A 111 -13.53 29.75 -8.73
N LEU A 112 -12.71 28.68 -8.78
CA LEU A 112 -12.29 27.96 -7.57
C LEU A 112 -11.49 28.87 -6.65
N LYS A 113 -10.54 29.65 -7.20
CA LYS A 113 -9.76 30.60 -6.41
C LYS A 113 -10.66 31.65 -5.72
N GLU A 114 -11.56 32.30 -6.46
CA GLU A 114 -12.52 33.23 -5.90
C GLU A 114 -13.33 32.60 -4.76
N ARG A 115 -13.76 31.36 -4.94
CA ARG A 115 -14.50 30.61 -3.91
C ARG A 115 -13.67 30.36 -2.66
N LEU A 116 -12.41 29.91 -2.82
CA LEU A 116 -11.52 29.65 -1.68
C LEU A 116 -11.19 30.94 -0.92
N ASP A 117 -10.93 32.02 -1.66
CA ASP A 117 -10.66 33.34 -1.07
C ASP A 117 -11.90 33.89 -0.31
N ALA A 118 -13.11 33.64 -0.83
CA ALA A 118 -14.35 34.01 -0.13
C ALA A 118 -14.55 33.14 1.14
N MET A 119 -14.26 31.83 1.08
CA MET A 119 -14.32 30.96 2.27
C MET A 119 -13.33 31.41 3.35
N GLU A 120 -12.13 31.83 2.97
CA GLU A 120 -11.11 32.32 3.88
C GLU A 120 -11.57 33.67 4.52
N ALA A 121 -12.15 34.56 3.72
CA ALA A 121 -12.74 35.83 4.22
C ALA A 121 -13.89 35.57 5.21
N ASP A 122 -14.63 34.50 5.07
CA ASP A 122 -15.69 34.03 5.97
C ASP A 122 -15.16 33.22 7.18
N GLY A 123 -13.84 33.18 7.37
CA GLY A 123 -13.18 32.56 8.54
C GLY A 123 -12.78 31.10 8.37
N ALA A 124 -12.79 30.54 7.16
CA ALA A 124 -12.17 29.26 6.90
C ALA A 124 -10.63 29.36 6.99
N SER A 125 -9.95 28.24 7.20
CA SER A 125 -8.49 28.19 7.26
C SER A 125 -7.85 28.62 5.93
N PRO A 126 -6.74 29.38 5.94
CA PRO A 126 -5.96 29.72 4.75
C PRO A 126 -5.16 28.52 4.20
N ASN A 127 -5.08 27.45 4.96
CA ASN A 127 -4.41 26.21 4.57
C ASN A 127 -5.20 25.48 3.49
N ARG A 128 -4.54 25.03 2.44
CA ARG A 128 -5.18 24.39 1.27
C ARG A 128 -4.54 23.05 0.97
N MET A 129 -5.33 21.99 0.91
CA MET A 129 -4.88 20.65 0.52
C MET A 129 -5.59 20.21 -0.75
N TYR A 130 -4.83 19.88 -1.79
CA TYR A 130 -5.34 19.46 -3.09
C TYR A 130 -5.17 17.98 -3.26
N TYR A 131 -6.26 17.23 -3.33
CA TYR A 131 -6.26 15.78 -3.47
C TYR A 131 -6.58 15.36 -4.90
N LEU A 132 -5.63 14.73 -5.59
CA LEU A 132 -5.78 14.25 -6.96
C LEU A 132 -6.39 12.84 -6.96
N ALA A 133 -7.72 12.75 -6.84
CA ALA A 133 -8.50 11.51 -6.87
C ALA A 133 -9.05 11.20 -8.28
N SER A 134 -8.46 11.79 -9.33
CA SER A 134 -8.80 11.60 -10.73
C SER A 134 -7.96 10.50 -11.37
N ALA A 135 -8.28 10.14 -12.63
CA ALA A 135 -7.40 9.29 -13.42
C ALA A 135 -6.04 10.02 -13.69
N PRO A 136 -4.93 9.27 -13.74
CA PRO A 136 -3.58 9.85 -13.87
C PRO A 136 -3.37 10.72 -15.12
N GLU A 137 -4.11 10.44 -16.18
CA GLU A 137 -4.08 11.22 -17.43
C GLU A 137 -4.49 12.69 -17.28
N PHE A 138 -5.10 13.06 -16.13
CA PHE A 138 -5.50 14.44 -15.82
C PHE A 138 -4.57 15.13 -14.81
N PHE A 139 -3.55 14.46 -14.30
CA PHE A 139 -2.70 15.04 -13.25
C PHE A 139 -1.95 16.26 -13.75
N ASP A 140 -1.40 16.22 -14.96
CA ASP A 140 -0.70 17.37 -15.55
C ASP A 140 -1.64 18.57 -15.71
N ASP A 141 -2.84 18.37 -16.29
CA ASP A 141 -3.81 19.43 -16.47
C ASP A 141 -4.21 20.07 -15.12
N ILE A 142 -4.47 19.24 -14.11
CA ILE A 142 -4.87 19.71 -12.77
C ILE A 142 -3.73 20.53 -12.14
N LEU A 143 -2.52 20.00 -12.12
CA LEU A 143 -1.37 20.62 -11.48
C LEU A 143 -1.00 21.96 -12.15
N LEU A 144 -0.91 21.97 -13.47
CA LEU A 144 -0.56 23.17 -14.22
C LEU A 144 -1.62 24.27 -14.08
N ASN A 145 -2.92 23.91 -14.08
CA ASN A 145 -3.99 24.87 -13.86
C ASN A 145 -4.05 25.38 -12.40
N ILE A 146 -3.72 24.57 -11.41
CA ILE A 146 -3.53 25.02 -10.02
C ILE A 146 -2.48 26.13 -9.96
N ARG A 147 -1.31 25.91 -10.62
CA ARG A 147 -0.23 26.90 -10.66
C ARG A 147 -0.66 28.17 -11.42
N GLU A 148 -1.24 28.05 -12.62
CA GLU A 148 -1.66 29.19 -13.42
C GLU A 148 -2.68 30.07 -12.69
N ALA A 149 -3.57 29.48 -11.89
CA ALA A 149 -4.55 30.21 -11.09
C ALA A 149 -3.98 30.76 -9.76
N GLY A 150 -2.70 30.47 -9.43
CA GLY A 150 -2.09 30.87 -8.15
C GLY A 150 -2.76 30.20 -6.94
N LEU A 151 -3.23 28.95 -7.11
CA LEU A 151 -3.87 28.17 -6.04
C LEU A 151 -2.85 27.43 -5.17
N ASN A 152 -1.62 27.23 -5.68
CA ASN A 152 -0.51 26.58 -4.97
C ASN A 152 0.20 27.47 -3.96
N GLU A 153 -0.25 28.72 -3.80
CA GLU A 153 0.33 29.71 -2.90
C GLU A 153 -0.73 30.24 -1.93
N SER A 154 -0.32 30.55 -0.72
CA SER A 154 -1.12 31.23 0.30
C SER A 154 -0.22 32.19 1.07
N ASP A 155 -0.68 33.41 1.32
CA ASP A 155 0.11 34.42 2.06
C ASP A 155 0.25 34.08 3.55
N THR A 156 -0.68 33.31 4.10
CA THR A 156 -0.82 33.08 5.55
C THR A 156 -0.93 31.60 5.92
N GLY A 157 -1.06 30.71 4.93
CA GLY A 157 -1.24 29.28 5.12
C GLY A 157 -0.24 28.45 4.33
N TRP A 158 -0.39 27.13 4.41
CA TRP A 158 0.34 26.19 3.60
C TRP A 158 -0.53 25.65 2.45
N CYS A 159 0.11 25.23 1.35
CA CYS A 159 -0.52 24.54 0.23
C CYS A 159 0.15 23.20 0.02
N ARG A 160 -0.63 22.11 0.01
CA ARG A 160 -0.14 20.73 -0.11
C ARG A 160 -0.87 19.97 -1.19
N ALA A 161 -0.18 19.04 -1.85
CA ALA A 161 -0.75 18.13 -2.83
C ALA A 161 -0.70 16.68 -2.35
N VAL A 162 -1.83 15.98 -2.44
CA VAL A 162 -1.92 14.54 -2.25
C VAL A 162 -2.18 13.90 -3.60
N VAL A 163 -1.28 13.02 -4.03
CA VAL A 163 -1.31 12.42 -5.36
C VAL A 163 -1.52 10.92 -5.24
N GLU A 164 -2.58 10.43 -5.90
CA GLU A 164 -2.93 9.01 -5.93
C GLU A 164 -2.08 8.20 -6.90
N LYS A 165 -2.04 6.89 -6.64
CA LYS A 165 -1.46 5.94 -7.59
C LYS A 165 -2.36 5.77 -8.85
N PRO A 166 -1.77 5.37 -9.98
CA PRO A 166 -0.35 5.07 -10.22
C PRO A 166 0.46 6.35 -10.42
N PHE A 167 1.67 6.36 -9.90
CA PHE A 167 2.62 7.45 -10.11
C PHE A 167 3.57 7.09 -11.27
N GLY A 168 3.13 7.38 -12.48
CA GLY A 168 3.73 6.90 -13.73
C GLY A 168 3.36 5.45 -14.08
N THR A 169 3.78 5.00 -15.25
CA THR A 169 3.63 3.63 -15.76
C THR A 169 4.96 2.98 -16.10
N ASP A 170 6.03 3.77 -16.07
CA ASP A 170 7.44 3.44 -16.24
C ASP A 170 8.30 4.57 -15.63
N LEU A 171 9.63 4.42 -15.66
CA LEU A 171 10.55 5.43 -15.13
C LEU A 171 10.38 6.79 -15.81
N ALA A 172 10.23 6.84 -17.14
CA ALA A 172 10.16 8.09 -17.89
C ALA A 172 8.90 8.89 -17.53
N THR A 173 7.75 8.22 -17.47
CA THR A 173 6.48 8.86 -17.09
C THR A 173 6.44 9.23 -15.62
N ALA A 174 7.09 8.47 -14.75
CA ALA A 174 7.22 8.81 -13.33
C ALA A 174 8.10 10.06 -13.13
N GLN A 175 9.22 10.15 -13.85
CA GLN A 175 10.09 11.34 -13.85
C GLN A 175 9.35 12.57 -14.36
N HIS A 176 8.64 12.44 -15.48
CA HIS A 176 7.83 13.53 -16.02
C HIS A 176 6.80 14.03 -14.98
N LEU A 177 6.05 13.12 -14.37
CA LEU A 177 5.06 13.51 -13.35
C LEU A 177 5.72 14.13 -12.11
N ASN A 178 6.89 13.63 -11.69
CA ASN A 178 7.67 14.25 -10.62
C ASN A 178 8.12 15.69 -10.97
N GLU A 179 8.52 15.93 -12.20
CA GLU A 179 8.89 17.27 -12.69
C GLU A 179 7.68 18.21 -12.62
N VAL A 180 6.54 17.78 -13.19
CA VAL A 180 5.30 18.58 -13.18
C VAL A 180 4.83 18.87 -11.74
N VAL A 181 4.83 17.87 -10.86
CA VAL A 181 4.45 18.07 -9.44
C VAL A 181 5.39 19.06 -8.78
N ASN A 182 6.71 18.92 -8.97
CA ASN A 182 7.71 19.77 -8.31
C ASN A 182 7.75 21.21 -8.86
N GLU A 183 7.25 21.45 -10.07
CA GLU A 183 7.03 22.81 -10.59
C GLU A 183 5.90 23.54 -9.86
N VAL A 184 4.98 22.81 -9.24
CA VAL A 184 3.79 23.33 -8.60
C VAL A 184 3.89 23.32 -7.08
N PHE A 185 4.37 22.20 -6.52
CA PHE A 185 4.52 22.00 -5.08
C PHE A 185 5.93 21.48 -4.74
N PRO A 186 6.60 22.05 -3.74
CA PRO A 186 7.87 21.49 -3.27
C PRO A 186 7.68 20.07 -2.71
N GLU A 187 8.74 19.25 -2.76
CA GLU A 187 8.69 17.85 -2.32
C GLU A 187 8.17 17.68 -0.88
N LYS A 188 8.50 18.61 0.03
CA LYS A 188 8.04 18.61 1.42
C LYS A 188 6.51 18.77 1.57
N ASP A 189 5.85 19.36 0.58
CA ASP A 189 4.40 19.60 0.55
C ASP A 189 3.69 18.66 -0.44
N THR A 190 4.38 17.61 -0.92
CA THR A 190 3.87 16.62 -1.85
C THR A 190 3.74 15.25 -1.17
N PHE A 191 2.54 14.69 -1.13
CA PHE A 191 2.19 13.45 -0.45
C PHE A 191 1.72 12.40 -1.46
N ARG A 192 2.63 11.49 -1.89
CA ARG A 192 2.31 10.41 -2.84
C ARG A 192 1.76 9.21 -2.08
N ILE A 193 0.52 8.85 -2.36
CA ILE A 193 -0.21 7.80 -1.65
C ILE A 193 0.35 6.41 -1.98
N ASP A 194 0.73 5.70 -0.92
CA ASP A 194 0.74 4.25 -0.87
C ASP A 194 -0.09 3.79 0.34
N HIS A 195 -1.30 3.33 0.09
CA HIS A 195 -2.23 2.98 1.16
C HIS A 195 -1.80 1.78 2.02
N TYR A 196 -0.79 1.00 1.59
CA TYR A 196 -0.20 -0.05 2.43
C TYR A 196 0.64 0.54 3.57
N LEU A 197 1.30 1.68 3.35
CA LEU A 197 2.05 2.38 4.39
C LEU A 197 1.12 2.93 5.48
N GLY A 198 -0.12 3.30 5.13
CA GLY A 198 -1.14 3.74 6.09
C GLY A 198 -1.72 2.63 6.99
N LYS A 199 -1.35 1.36 6.78
CA LYS A 199 -1.82 0.25 7.63
C LYS A 199 -1.00 0.15 8.91
N GLU A 200 -1.69 -0.01 10.05
CA GLU A 200 -1.07 -0.12 11.38
C GLU A 200 0.03 -1.19 11.43
N THR A 201 -0.20 -2.35 10.81
CA THR A 201 0.78 -3.43 10.80
C THR A 201 2.04 -3.09 10.00
N ALA A 202 1.91 -2.32 8.91
CA ALA A 202 3.06 -1.86 8.14
C ALA A 202 3.92 -0.87 8.95
N GLN A 203 3.27 0.08 9.63
CA GLN A 203 3.95 1.01 10.55
C GLN A 203 4.61 0.28 11.71
N ASN A 204 3.94 -0.75 12.24
CA ASN A 204 4.48 -1.53 13.34
C ASN A 204 5.72 -2.36 12.98
N ILE A 205 6.06 -2.53 11.71
CA ILE A 205 7.34 -3.18 11.33
C ILE A 205 8.53 -2.43 11.94
N MET A 206 8.52 -1.10 11.91
CA MET A 206 9.58 -0.28 12.52
C MET A 206 9.62 -0.44 14.05
N VAL A 207 8.45 -0.44 14.69
CA VAL A 207 8.35 -0.64 16.14
C VAL A 207 8.82 -2.05 16.53
N LEU A 208 8.37 -3.08 15.77
CA LEU A 208 8.80 -4.47 16.00
C LEU A 208 10.31 -4.59 15.92
N ARG A 209 10.94 -4.00 14.92
CA ARG A 209 12.38 -4.08 14.70
C ARG A 209 13.16 -3.21 15.69
N PHE A 210 12.86 -1.92 15.78
CA PHE A 210 13.74 -0.94 16.40
C PHE A 210 13.42 -0.65 17.89
N ALA A 211 12.21 -0.99 18.35
CA ALA A 211 11.87 -0.90 19.77
C ALA A 211 12.08 -2.24 20.53
N ASN A 212 12.37 -3.34 19.83
CA ASN A 212 12.55 -4.66 20.42
C ASN A 212 13.90 -5.27 20.05
N ASN A 213 14.87 -5.13 20.91
CA ASN A 213 16.24 -5.60 20.73
C ASN A 213 16.35 -7.08 20.29
N LEU A 214 15.41 -7.91 20.75
CA LEU A 214 15.37 -9.34 20.41
C LEU A 214 15.30 -9.57 18.90
N PHE A 215 14.54 -8.76 18.16
CA PHE A 215 14.36 -8.94 16.73
C PHE A 215 15.52 -8.32 15.94
N GLU A 216 15.91 -7.08 16.22
CA GLU A 216 16.91 -6.38 15.41
C GLU A 216 18.29 -7.06 15.43
N VAL A 217 18.71 -7.64 16.56
CA VAL A 217 19.96 -8.42 16.64
C VAL A 217 19.97 -9.61 15.69
N LEU A 218 18.79 -10.22 15.44
CA LEU A 218 18.64 -11.38 14.55
C LEU A 218 18.32 -10.96 13.10
N TRP A 219 18.25 -9.66 12.79
CA TRP A 219 17.73 -9.14 11.53
C TRP A 219 18.82 -8.93 10.48
N SER A 220 19.47 -10.04 10.09
CA SER A 220 20.54 -10.01 9.09
C SER A 220 20.79 -11.39 8.47
N ASN A 221 21.60 -11.42 7.41
CA ASN A 221 22.05 -12.62 6.72
C ASN A 221 22.75 -13.66 7.61
N ARG A 222 23.14 -13.29 8.83
CA ARG A 222 23.71 -14.24 9.79
C ARG A 222 22.67 -15.22 10.31
N PHE A 223 21.41 -14.77 10.46
CA PHE A 223 20.35 -15.53 11.12
C PHE A 223 19.15 -15.79 10.21
N ILE A 224 18.89 -14.94 9.23
CA ILE A 224 17.77 -15.07 8.29
C ILE A 224 18.23 -15.89 7.09
N ASP A 225 17.43 -16.89 6.75
CA ASP A 225 17.62 -17.75 5.60
C ASP A 225 17.03 -17.07 4.35
N HIS A 226 15.74 -16.79 4.38
CA HIS A 226 15.03 -16.08 3.33
C HIS A 226 13.84 -15.31 3.90
N ILE A 227 13.27 -14.42 3.09
CA ILE A 227 12.05 -13.67 3.40
C ILE A 227 11.04 -13.86 2.27
N GLN A 228 9.76 -14.06 2.62
CA GLN A 228 8.69 -14.11 1.64
C GLN A 228 7.68 -12.99 1.89
N ILE A 229 7.30 -12.28 0.83
CA ILE A 229 6.26 -11.26 0.83
C ILE A 229 5.16 -11.73 -0.12
N THR A 230 4.01 -12.09 0.42
CA THR A 230 2.89 -12.62 -0.36
C THR A 230 1.70 -11.67 -0.29
N CYS A 231 1.17 -11.28 -1.45
CA CYS A 231 -0.12 -10.61 -1.60
C CYS A 231 -1.05 -11.51 -2.43
N ALA A 232 -2.08 -12.04 -1.79
CA ALA A 232 -3.03 -12.93 -2.43
C ALA A 232 -4.43 -12.30 -2.47
N GLU A 233 -5.06 -12.31 -3.63
CA GLU A 233 -6.41 -11.79 -3.84
C GLU A 233 -7.30 -12.84 -4.52
N PRO A 234 -8.45 -13.21 -3.92
CA PRO A 234 -9.41 -14.12 -4.54
C PRO A 234 -10.25 -13.46 -5.63
N LEU A 235 -10.29 -12.13 -5.67
CA LEU A 235 -10.98 -11.36 -6.69
C LEU A 235 -10.19 -11.36 -8.01
N GLY A 236 -10.91 -11.34 -9.14
CA GLY A 236 -10.37 -11.13 -10.49
C GLY A 236 -10.69 -9.73 -11.01
N MET A 237 -11.37 -9.69 -12.17
CA MET A 237 -11.67 -8.43 -12.88
C MET A 237 -13.13 -7.98 -12.70
N GLU A 238 -13.76 -8.31 -11.59
CA GLU A 238 -15.13 -7.94 -11.28
C GLU A 238 -15.34 -6.42 -11.33
N GLY A 239 -16.57 -6.01 -11.66
CA GLY A 239 -16.95 -4.59 -11.73
C GLY A 239 -16.34 -3.83 -12.90
N GLY A 240 -15.94 -4.53 -13.97
CA GLY A 240 -15.38 -3.91 -15.19
C GLY A 240 -13.94 -3.45 -15.06
N ARG A 241 -13.20 -3.96 -14.07
CA ARG A 241 -11.78 -3.62 -13.82
C ARG A 241 -10.83 -4.14 -14.90
N GLY A 242 -11.25 -5.06 -15.77
CA GLY A 242 -10.41 -5.61 -16.83
C GLY A 242 -9.71 -4.54 -17.67
N GLY A 243 -10.44 -3.52 -18.10
CA GLY A 243 -9.86 -2.44 -18.92
C GLY A 243 -8.79 -1.59 -18.22
N TYR A 244 -8.87 -1.42 -16.92
CA TYR A 244 -7.81 -0.79 -16.13
C TYR A 244 -6.62 -1.75 -15.97
N TYR A 245 -6.91 -3.00 -15.60
CA TYR A 245 -5.88 -3.99 -15.31
C TYR A 245 -5.05 -4.37 -16.53
N GLU A 246 -5.65 -4.36 -17.73
CA GLU A 246 -4.92 -4.53 -19.00
C GLU A 246 -3.78 -3.53 -19.21
N LYS A 247 -3.88 -2.36 -18.60
CA LYS A 247 -2.84 -1.32 -18.69
C LYS A 247 -1.80 -1.41 -17.58
N SER A 248 -2.13 -2.04 -16.46
CA SER A 248 -1.26 -2.08 -15.28
C SER A 248 -0.58 -3.44 -15.06
N GLY A 249 -1.34 -4.55 -15.09
CA GLY A 249 -0.83 -5.85 -14.68
C GLY A 249 -0.51 -5.95 -13.18
N ALA A 250 -0.12 -7.13 -12.74
CA ALA A 250 0.24 -7.39 -11.35
C ALA A 250 1.54 -6.69 -10.92
N LEU A 251 2.50 -6.60 -11.82
CA LEU A 251 3.81 -6.03 -11.55
C LEU A 251 3.70 -4.54 -11.22
N ARG A 252 3.03 -3.77 -12.06
CA ARG A 252 2.86 -2.32 -11.90
C ARG A 252 1.83 -1.96 -10.84
N ASP A 253 0.70 -2.73 -10.76
CA ASP A 253 -0.37 -2.41 -9.82
C ASP A 253 0.03 -2.64 -8.36
N MET A 254 0.87 -3.65 -8.09
CA MET A 254 1.14 -4.10 -6.72
C MET A 254 2.62 -4.19 -6.36
N VAL A 255 3.48 -4.68 -7.26
CA VAL A 255 4.88 -4.91 -6.90
C VAL A 255 5.66 -3.61 -6.87
N GLN A 256 5.56 -2.79 -7.91
CA GLN A 256 6.28 -1.53 -8.08
C GLN A 256 6.10 -0.57 -6.88
N ASN A 257 4.95 -0.62 -6.26
CA ASN A 257 4.57 0.23 -5.13
C ASN A 257 4.53 -0.58 -3.83
N HIS A 258 3.39 -1.14 -3.48
CA HIS A 258 3.10 -1.74 -2.17
C HIS A 258 4.12 -2.79 -1.71
N LEU A 259 4.50 -3.73 -2.60
CA LEU A 259 5.37 -4.84 -2.16
C LEU A 259 6.83 -4.40 -2.06
N LEU A 260 7.31 -3.47 -2.92
CA LEU A 260 8.63 -2.87 -2.76
C LEU A 260 8.67 -1.92 -1.56
N GLN A 261 7.58 -1.25 -1.19
CA GLN A 261 7.50 -0.48 0.04
C GLN A 261 7.59 -1.38 1.29
N LEU A 262 6.85 -2.50 1.32
CA LEU A 262 6.96 -3.48 2.41
C LEU A 262 8.36 -4.09 2.48
N LEU A 263 8.95 -4.43 1.33
CA LEU A 263 10.34 -4.91 1.25
C LEU A 263 11.31 -3.90 1.84
N SER A 264 11.15 -2.61 1.49
CA SER A 264 12.02 -1.55 1.99
C SER A 264 11.94 -1.41 3.51
N LEU A 265 10.75 -1.42 4.11
CA LEU A 265 10.56 -1.37 5.57
C LEU A 265 11.17 -2.56 6.29
N ILE A 266 11.10 -3.75 5.68
CA ILE A 266 11.71 -4.97 6.23
C ILE A 266 13.23 -4.92 6.12
N ALA A 267 13.77 -4.37 5.04
CA ALA A 267 15.18 -4.47 4.71
C ALA A 267 16.03 -3.26 5.13
N MET A 268 15.41 -2.12 5.45
CA MET A 268 16.14 -0.88 5.78
C MET A 268 16.99 -0.99 7.04
N GLU A 269 18.03 -0.16 7.14
CA GLU A 269 18.79 0.03 8.38
C GLU A 269 17.97 0.86 9.38
N PRO A 270 18.29 0.81 10.69
CA PRO A 270 17.71 1.74 11.65
C PRO A 270 17.96 3.19 11.21
N PRO A 271 16.92 4.02 11.06
CA PRO A 271 17.12 5.41 10.67
C PRO A 271 17.83 6.20 11.78
N ALA A 272 18.52 7.27 11.41
CA ALA A 272 19.22 8.14 12.36
C ALA A 272 18.26 8.84 13.33
N ASP A 273 17.05 9.12 12.86
CA ASP A 273 15.92 9.66 13.63
C ASP A 273 14.59 9.19 13.01
N LEU A 274 13.47 9.46 13.67
CA LEU A 274 12.14 9.12 13.21
C LEU A 274 11.47 10.21 12.35
N THR A 275 12.25 11.12 11.78
CA THR A 275 11.72 12.08 10.81
C THR A 275 11.36 11.39 9.51
N ALA A 276 10.47 12.00 8.75
CA ALA A 276 10.07 11.48 7.44
C ALA A 276 11.27 11.26 6.52
N ASP A 277 12.22 12.19 6.48
CA ASP A 277 13.42 12.07 5.63
C ASP A 277 14.36 10.98 6.14
N GLY A 278 14.61 10.89 7.46
CA GLY A 278 15.43 9.82 8.03
C GLY A 278 14.94 8.43 7.66
N ILE A 279 13.62 8.19 7.72
CA ILE A 279 13.02 6.91 7.36
C ILE A 279 13.08 6.67 5.84
N ARG A 280 12.71 7.67 5.02
CA ARG A 280 12.69 7.55 3.56
C ARG A 280 14.10 7.38 2.96
N ASP A 281 15.11 7.98 3.56
CA ASP A 281 16.52 7.79 3.16
C ASP A 281 16.96 6.34 3.31
N GLU A 282 16.61 5.68 4.40
CA GLU A 282 16.93 4.26 4.59
C GLU A 282 16.18 3.35 3.61
N LYS A 283 14.90 3.65 3.31
CA LYS A 283 14.13 2.93 2.29
C LYS A 283 14.77 3.07 0.90
N VAL A 284 15.18 4.28 0.52
CA VAL A 284 15.87 4.53 -0.76
C VAL A 284 17.18 3.77 -0.86
N LYS A 285 17.95 3.65 0.22
CA LYS A 285 19.19 2.85 0.23
C LYS A 285 18.90 1.39 -0.10
N VAL A 286 17.81 0.82 0.43
CA VAL A 286 17.40 -0.54 0.08
C VAL A 286 17.09 -0.64 -1.41
N LEU A 287 16.24 0.22 -1.93
CA LEU A 287 15.83 0.20 -3.35
C LEU A 287 17.03 0.36 -4.28
N LYS A 288 17.99 1.21 -3.94
CA LYS A 288 19.25 1.38 -4.69
C LYS A 288 20.19 0.17 -4.61
N SER A 289 20.02 -0.68 -3.59
CA SER A 289 20.82 -1.89 -3.38
C SER A 289 20.17 -3.14 -3.97
N LEU A 290 18.99 -3.04 -4.59
CA LEU A 290 18.41 -4.15 -5.32
C LEU A 290 19.34 -4.57 -6.45
N ARG A 291 19.66 -5.89 -6.50
CA ARG A 291 20.55 -6.41 -7.55
C ARG A 291 19.88 -6.26 -8.91
N PRO A 292 20.49 -5.52 -9.86
CA PRO A 292 19.93 -5.37 -11.19
C PRO A 292 19.98 -6.68 -11.96
N PHE A 293 19.02 -6.91 -12.83
CA PHE A 293 19.04 -8.03 -13.77
C PHE A 293 20.07 -7.77 -14.88
N LYS A 294 20.79 -8.80 -15.26
CA LYS A 294 21.85 -8.69 -16.29
C LYS A 294 21.27 -8.62 -17.70
N ASP A 295 20.28 -9.46 -17.97
CA ASP A 295 19.60 -9.60 -19.24
C ASP A 295 18.24 -10.31 -19.09
N ALA A 296 17.56 -10.57 -20.21
CA ALA A 296 16.27 -11.23 -20.22
C ALA A 296 16.30 -12.69 -19.74
N SER A 297 17.45 -13.38 -19.83
CA SER A 297 17.63 -14.74 -19.31
C SER A 297 17.64 -14.71 -17.77
N ASP A 298 18.38 -13.77 -17.19
CA ASP A 298 18.44 -13.55 -15.75
C ASP A 298 17.06 -13.17 -15.18
N VAL A 299 16.29 -12.34 -15.92
CA VAL A 299 14.88 -12.09 -15.59
C VAL A 299 14.07 -13.39 -15.65
N GLY A 300 14.27 -14.24 -16.67
CA GLY A 300 13.56 -15.51 -16.82
C GLY A 300 13.85 -16.52 -15.70
N GLU A 301 15.01 -16.43 -15.06
CA GLU A 301 15.41 -17.27 -13.92
C GLU A 301 14.89 -16.74 -12.57
N ASN A 302 14.63 -15.43 -12.46
CA ASN A 302 14.30 -14.79 -11.19
C ASN A 302 12.93 -14.10 -11.16
N ALA A 303 12.19 -14.10 -12.28
CA ALA A 303 10.88 -13.47 -12.39
C ALA A 303 9.90 -14.32 -13.19
N VAL A 304 8.82 -14.73 -12.56
CA VAL A 304 7.74 -15.51 -13.17
C VAL A 304 6.51 -14.61 -13.34
N ARG A 305 5.95 -14.59 -14.56
CA ARG A 305 4.66 -13.97 -14.87
C ARG A 305 3.65 -15.02 -15.29
N ALA A 306 2.39 -14.87 -14.85
CA ALA A 306 1.35 -15.83 -15.22
C ALA A 306 -0.03 -15.18 -15.33
N GLN A 307 -0.94 -15.92 -16.00
CA GLN A 307 -2.37 -15.60 -16.06
C GLN A 307 -3.20 -16.74 -15.47
N TYR A 308 -4.26 -16.39 -14.74
CA TYR A 308 -5.19 -17.42 -14.28
C TYR A 308 -6.07 -17.91 -15.44
N THR A 309 -6.26 -19.24 -15.50
CA THR A 309 -7.24 -19.92 -16.33
C THR A 309 -8.55 -20.11 -15.57
N ALA A 310 -9.58 -20.67 -16.21
CA ALA A 310 -10.82 -21.02 -15.53
C ALA A 310 -10.55 -21.97 -14.35
N GLY A 311 -11.35 -21.85 -13.29
CA GLY A 311 -11.22 -22.66 -12.08
C GLY A 311 -12.32 -22.34 -11.09
N THR A 312 -12.14 -22.75 -9.82
CA THR A 312 -13.13 -22.55 -8.76
C THR A 312 -12.54 -21.75 -7.61
N VAL A 313 -13.15 -20.63 -7.24
CA VAL A 313 -12.73 -19.76 -6.13
C VAL A 313 -13.90 -19.61 -5.16
N ASN A 314 -13.68 -19.89 -3.88
CA ASN A 314 -14.72 -19.87 -2.83
C ASN A 314 -15.97 -20.70 -3.16
N GLY A 315 -15.82 -21.78 -3.97
CA GLY A 315 -16.93 -22.64 -4.37
C GLY A 315 -17.70 -22.17 -5.61
N GLU A 316 -17.29 -21.07 -6.25
CA GLU A 316 -17.87 -20.54 -7.47
C GLU A 316 -16.93 -20.77 -8.67
N ASP A 317 -17.49 -21.22 -9.80
CA ASP A 317 -16.73 -21.35 -11.03
C ASP A 317 -16.49 -19.97 -11.64
N VAL A 318 -15.25 -19.71 -12.00
CA VAL A 318 -14.80 -18.42 -12.56
C VAL A 318 -14.11 -18.63 -13.91
N VAL A 319 -14.26 -17.63 -14.78
CA VAL A 319 -13.60 -17.65 -16.10
C VAL A 319 -12.11 -17.36 -15.98
N GLY A 320 -11.33 -17.75 -17.01
CA GLY A 320 -9.94 -17.35 -17.11
C GLY A 320 -9.77 -15.88 -17.49
N TYR A 321 -8.60 -15.30 -17.19
CA TYR A 321 -8.28 -13.88 -17.35
C TYR A 321 -8.67 -13.32 -18.74
N ARG A 322 -8.29 -14.01 -19.82
CA ARG A 322 -8.59 -13.59 -21.20
C ARG A 322 -10.07 -13.66 -21.59
N ARG A 323 -10.94 -14.15 -20.70
CA ARG A 323 -12.40 -14.19 -20.89
C ARG A 323 -13.14 -13.24 -19.95
N GLU A 324 -12.41 -12.49 -19.11
CA GLU A 324 -13.00 -11.47 -18.26
C GLU A 324 -13.48 -10.27 -19.08
N ASP A 325 -14.46 -9.53 -18.55
CA ASP A 325 -14.99 -8.34 -19.23
C ASP A 325 -13.90 -7.29 -19.47
N ARG A 326 -13.88 -6.70 -20.67
CA ARG A 326 -12.91 -5.69 -21.11
C ARG A 326 -11.45 -6.13 -21.10
N VAL A 327 -11.18 -7.43 -21.12
CA VAL A 327 -9.85 -8.00 -21.32
C VAL A 327 -9.68 -8.43 -22.77
N ASN A 328 -8.52 -8.13 -23.36
CA ASN A 328 -8.22 -8.58 -24.72
C ASN A 328 -8.02 -10.12 -24.71
N PRO A 329 -8.70 -10.88 -25.59
CA PRO A 329 -8.51 -12.34 -25.70
C PRO A 329 -7.06 -12.77 -26.01
N GLY A 330 -6.27 -11.89 -26.62
CA GLY A 330 -4.84 -12.10 -26.88
C GLY A 330 -3.91 -11.46 -25.84
N SER A 331 -4.45 -11.03 -24.69
CA SER A 331 -3.67 -10.32 -23.67
C SER A 331 -2.43 -11.08 -23.19
N MET A 332 -1.35 -10.34 -23.01
CA MET A 332 -0.11 -10.77 -22.37
C MET A 332 0.12 -10.07 -21.03
N THR A 333 -0.90 -9.40 -20.49
CA THR A 333 -0.85 -8.75 -19.18
C THR A 333 -0.92 -9.81 -18.08
N GLU A 334 0.01 -9.79 -17.18
CA GLU A 334 0.11 -10.78 -16.10
C GLU A 334 -0.90 -10.47 -14.96
N SER A 335 -1.58 -11.52 -14.50
CA SER A 335 -2.45 -11.48 -13.31
C SER A 335 -1.79 -12.08 -12.07
N TYR A 336 -0.57 -12.58 -12.23
CA TYR A 336 0.28 -13.15 -11.20
C TYR A 336 1.74 -12.84 -11.50
N VAL A 337 2.49 -12.51 -10.46
CA VAL A 337 3.94 -12.31 -10.51
C VAL A 337 4.58 -12.98 -9.31
N ALA A 338 5.71 -13.66 -9.52
CA ALA A 338 6.62 -14.08 -8.46
C ALA A 338 8.04 -13.64 -8.83
N LEU A 339 8.75 -13.06 -7.86
CA LEU A 339 10.11 -12.55 -8.03
C LEU A 339 11.03 -13.11 -6.95
N LYS A 340 12.26 -13.46 -7.32
CA LYS A 340 13.40 -13.62 -6.42
C LYS A 340 14.23 -12.34 -6.49
N VAL A 341 14.20 -11.56 -5.42
CA VAL A 341 14.89 -10.27 -5.29
C VAL A 341 16.09 -10.42 -4.39
N MET A 342 17.25 -9.97 -4.84
CA MET A 342 18.48 -9.94 -4.05
C MET A 342 18.84 -8.51 -3.69
N ILE A 343 19.39 -8.31 -2.50
CA ILE A 343 19.81 -6.99 -1.99
C ILE A 343 21.31 -7.02 -1.74
N ASP A 344 22.07 -6.25 -2.53
CA ASP A 344 23.54 -6.20 -2.50
C ASP A 344 24.02 -5.20 -1.44
N ASN A 345 23.85 -5.56 -0.17
CA ASN A 345 24.42 -4.83 0.95
C ASN A 345 24.91 -5.78 2.06
N TRP A 346 25.63 -5.26 3.04
CA TRP A 346 26.24 -6.06 4.10
C TRP A 346 25.24 -6.82 4.96
N ARG A 347 24.03 -6.28 5.12
CA ARG A 347 22.99 -6.90 5.95
C ARG A 347 22.34 -8.10 5.25
N TRP A 348 22.18 -8.03 3.93
CA TRP A 348 21.32 -8.94 3.18
C TRP A 348 22.05 -9.79 2.13
N GLU A 349 23.35 -9.58 1.92
CA GLU A 349 24.09 -10.40 0.95
C GLU A 349 23.85 -11.90 1.17
N GLY A 350 23.38 -12.57 0.10
CA GLY A 350 23.07 -14.00 0.08
C GLY A 350 21.70 -14.37 0.65
N VAL A 351 20.86 -13.42 1.07
CA VAL A 351 19.48 -13.68 1.52
C VAL A 351 18.50 -13.38 0.40
N PRO A 352 17.77 -14.37 -0.14
CA PRO A 352 16.73 -14.12 -1.13
C PRO A 352 15.46 -13.56 -0.48
N PHE A 353 14.86 -12.58 -1.16
CA PHE A 353 13.53 -12.06 -0.88
C PHE A 353 12.60 -12.55 -1.97
N TYR A 354 11.68 -13.45 -1.63
CA TYR A 354 10.68 -13.95 -2.56
C TYR A 354 9.42 -13.10 -2.44
N VAL A 355 9.03 -12.47 -3.53
CA VAL A 355 7.87 -11.58 -3.59
C VAL A 355 6.87 -12.18 -4.55
N ARG A 356 5.62 -12.38 -4.14
CA ARG A 356 4.55 -12.80 -5.05
C ARG A 356 3.26 -12.02 -4.85
N MET A 357 2.59 -11.81 -5.96
CA MET A 357 1.23 -11.26 -6.03
C MET A 357 0.40 -12.04 -7.05
N GLY A 358 -0.85 -12.31 -6.73
CA GLY A 358 -1.75 -12.95 -7.69
C GLY A 358 -3.23 -12.65 -7.44
N LYS A 359 -3.98 -12.53 -8.55
CA LYS A 359 -5.44 -12.52 -8.59
C LYS A 359 -5.96 -13.95 -8.67
N ARG A 360 -7.24 -14.18 -8.28
CA ARG A 360 -7.88 -15.51 -8.27
C ARG A 360 -7.11 -16.55 -7.46
N LEU A 361 -6.34 -16.13 -6.46
CA LEU A 361 -5.75 -17.05 -5.48
C LEU A 361 -6.80 -17.52 -4.47
N PRO A 362 -6.57 -18.67 -3.78
CA PRO A 362 -7.62 -19.31 -2.98
C PRO A 362 -8.04 -18.52 -1.73
N LYS A 363 -7.24 -17.53 -1.30
CA LYS A 363 -7.48 -16.80 -0.05
C LYS A 363 -7.00 -15.35 -0.17
N LYS A 364 -7.73 -14.42 0.48
CA LYS A 364 -7.26 -13.05 0.64
C LYS A 364 -6.22 -12.97 1.76
N GLY A 365 -5.07 -12.34 1.47
CA GLY A 365 -4.08 -12.06 2.50
C GLY A 365 -2.84 -11.36 1.96
N THR A 366 -2.30 -10.48 2.81
CA THR A 366 -0.96 -9.92 2.62
C THR A 366 -0.17 -10.21 3.88
N GLU A 367 0.92 -10.96 3.74
CA GLU A 367 1.81 -11.25 4.87
C GLU A 367 3.28 -11.22 4.44
N ILE A 368 4.13 -10.98 5.43
CA ILE A 368 5.57 -11.11 5.32
C ILE A 368 6.00 -12.22 6.27
N SER A 369 6.71 -13.21 5.76
CA SER A 369 7.29 -14.28 6.59
C SER A 369 8.80 -14.24 6.53
N ILE A 370 9.41 -14.17 7.70
CA ILE A 370 10.86 -14.15 7.92
C ILE A 370 11.24 -15.54 8.39
N HIS A 371 12.01 -16.27 7.58
CA HIS A 371 12.47 -17.61 7.84
C HIS A 371 13.89 -17.56 8.39
N TYR A 372 14.07 -18.02 9.62
CA TYR A 372 15.39 -18.05 10.26
C TYR A 372 16.14 -19.32 9.87
N LYS A 373 17.45 -19.21 9.76
CA LYS A 373 18.34 -20.35 9.53
C LYS A 373 18.13 -21.42 10.60
N GLN A 374 18.31 -22.65 10.20
CA GLN A 374 18.26 -23.76 11.14
C GLN A 374 19.45 -23.70 12.10
N GLY A 375 19.18 -23.90 13.38
CA GLY A 375 20.24 -24.13 14.35
C GLY A 375 20.92 -25.48 14.14
N PRO A 376 22.15 -25.66 14.66
CA PRO A 376 22.81 -26.97 14.60
C PRO A 376 21.97 -28.02 15.35
N ASN A 377 21.53 -29.02 14.62
CA ASN A 377 20.63 -30.10 15.10
C ASN A 377 21.38 -31.18 15.90
N VAL A 378 22.21 -30.79 16.87
CA VAL A 378 23.07 -31.73 17.59
C VAL A 378 22.33 -32.51 18.67
N LEU A 379 21.34 -31.89 19.34
CA LEU A 379 20.72 -32.50 20.53
C LEU A 379 19.42 -33.26 20.28
N TYR A 380 18.66 -32.91 19.25
CA TYR A 380 17.30 -33.42 19.03
C TYR A 380 17.16 -34.34 17.79
N ASN A 381 18.18 -34.42 16.93
CA ASN A 381 18.12 -35.26 15.71
C ASN A 381 17.88 -36.74 16.00
N ALA A 382 18.43 -37.28 17.09
CA ALA A 382 18.25 -38.70 17.46
C ALA A 382 16.85 -39.02 18.01
N SER A 383 16.10 -37.99 18.47
CA SER A 383 14.83 -38.20 19.19
C SER A 383 13.58 -37.97 18.33
N VAL A 384 13.71 -37.40 17.11
CA VAL A 384 12.58 -36.88 16.32
C VAL A 384 12.46 -37.50 14.92
N GLY A 385 13.35 -38.42 14.55
CA GLY A 385 13.44 -38.95 13.19
C GLY A 385 14.27 -38.07 12.26
N ALA A 386 14.70 -38.63 11.14
CA ALA A 386 15.70 -38.01 10.24
C ALA A 386 15.21 -36.80 9.42
N GLU A 387 14.03 -36.24 9.69
CA GLU A 387 13.60 -35.02 9.04
C GLU A 387 14.26 -33.82 9.69
N ALA A 388 14.95 -33.02 8.88
CA ALA A 388 15.54 -31.78 9.31
C ALA A 388 14.47 -30.86 9.94
N MET A 389 14.74 -30.36 11.14
CA MET A 389 13.79 -29.46 11.80
C MET A 389 13.79 -28.10 11.12
N PRO A 390 12.67 -27.62 10.51
CA PRO A 390 12.65 -26.28 9.91
C PRO A 390 13.00 -25.20 10.93
N GLY A 391 13.60 -24.12 10.48
CA GLY A 391 13.91 -22.94 11.29
C GLY A 391 12.65 -22.33 11.92
N ASN A 392 12.85 -21.37 12.84
CA ASN A 392 11.76 -20.54 13.31
C ASN A 392 11.23 -19.66 12.19
N VAL A 393 9.94 -19.30 12.24
CA VAL A 393 9.32 -18.41 11.27
C VAL A 393 8.57 -17.31 12.00
N LEU A 394 8.95 -16.05 11.74
CA LEU A 394 8.21 -14.88 12.18
C LEU A 394 7.30 -14.42 11.04
N VAL A 395 6.02 -14.27 11.32
CA VAL A 395 5.01 -13.87 10.31
C VAL A 395 4.38 -12.55 10.74
N ILE A 396 4.41 -11.57 9.86
CA ILE A 396 3.75 -10.27 10.00
C ILE A 396 2.57 -10.26 9.02
N ARG A 397 1.35 -10.27 9.55
CA ARG A 397 0.12 -10.23 8.75
C ARG A 397 -0.32 -8.77 8.58
N ILE A 398 -0.26 -8.29 7.33
CA ILE A 398 -0.64 -6.92 6.97
C ILE A 398 -2.17 -6.82 6.81
N GLN A 399 -2.81 -7.86 6.23
CA GLN A 399 -4.27 -7.97 6.06
C GLN A 399 -4.66 -9.39 5.64
N PRO A 400 -5.91 -9.84 5.88
CA PRO A 400 -6.76 -9.44 7.00
C PRO A 400 -6.21 -10.00 8.32
N ASN A 401 -6.87 -9.75 9.44
CA ASN A 401 -6.46 -10.27 10.75
C ASN A 401 -5.03 -9.83 11.14
N GLU A 402 -4.81 -8.53 11.10
CA GLU A 402 -3.56 -7.86 11.43
C GLU A 402 -2.90 -8.41 12.70
N GLY A 403 -1.60 -8.64 12.64
CA GLY A 403 -0.88 -9.19 13.79
C GLY A 403 0.46 -9.82 13.46
N ILE A 404 1.12 -10.32 14.49
CA ILE A 404 2.43 -10.95 14.41
C ILE A 404 2.38 -12.32 15.04
N SER A 405 3.03 -13.31 14.45
CA SER A 405 3.17 -14.61 15.05
C SER A 405 4.56 -15.20 14.87
N LEU A 406 5.07 -15.82 15.93
CA LEU A 406 6.35 -16.54 15.93
C LEU A 406 6.09 -18.04 16.04
N GLY A 407 6.47 -18.78 15.00
CA GLY A 407 6.49 -20.24 14.99
C GLY A 407 7.76 -20.75 15.70
N MET A 408 7.56 -21.62 16.70
CA MET A 408 8.65 -22.21 17.47
C MET A 408 8.30 -23.65 17.84
N ARG A 409 9.21 -24.33 18.52
CA ARG A 409 8.98 -25.69 19.00
C ARG A 409 8.94 -25.75 20.51
N SER A 410 8.08 -26.59 21.01
CA SER A 410 7.98 -26.90 22.43
C SER A 410 7.95 -28.40 22.65
N LYS A 411 8.46 -28.84 23.81
CA LYS A 411 8.29 -30.23 24.23
C LYS A 411 6.82 -30.48 24.53
N ARG A 412 6.25 -31.56 23.96
CA ARG A 412 4.91 -32.04 24.32
C ARG A 412 4.91 -32.44 25.79
N PRO A 413 3.88 -32.10 26.58
CA PRO A 413 3.72 -32.62 27.92
C PRO A 413 3.69 -34.18 27.92
N GLY A 414 4.39 -34.79 28.85
CA GLY A 414 4.48 -36.26 28.98
C GLY A 414 5.93 -36.77 29.13
N PRO A 415 6.12 -38.07 29.31
CA PRO A 415 7.43 -38.66 29.59
C PRO A 415 8.37 -38.68 28.39
N ALA A 416 7.85 -38.67 27.16
CA ALA A 416 8.68 -38.66 25.94
C ALA A 416 9.16 -37.24 25.59
N ALA A 417 10.39 -37.10 25.11
CA ALA A 417 10.95 -35.85 24.64
C ALA A 417 10.49 -35.52 23.20
N THR A 418 9.18 -35.56 22.93
CA THR A 418 8.63 -35.27 21.61
C THR A 418 8.47 -33.77 21.43
N LEU A 419 9.02 -33.21 20.35
CA LEU A 419 8.87 -31.80 19.97
C LEU A 419 7.60 -31.62 19.12
N GLN A 420 6.89 -30.51 19.36
CA GLN A 420 5.75 -30.09 18.57
C GLN A 420 5.88 -28.62 18.16
N PRO A 421 5.45 -28.25 16.94
CA PRO A 421 5.34 -26.86 16.56
C PRO A 421 4.28 -26.17 17.43
N VAL A 422 4.64 -25.01 17.96
CA VAL A 422 3.75 -24.10 18.70
C VAL A 422 3.86 -22.71 18.12
N LYS A 423 2.87 -21.86 18.38
CA LYS A 423 2.79 -20.51 17.84
C LYS A 423 2.52 -19.52 18.95
N MET A 424 3.34 -18.50 19.05
CA MET A 424 3.04 -17.28 19.80
C MET A 424 2.34 -16.33 18.84
N ASP A 425 1.13 -15.89 19.17
CA ASP A 425 0.27 -15.11 18.26
C ASP A 425 -0.18 -13.83 18.94
N PHE A 426 0.13 -12.70 18.35
CA PHE A 426 -0.36 -11.38 18.72
C PHE A 426 -1.28 -10.88 17.61
N ARG A 427 -2.46 -10.40 17.99
CA ARG A 427 -3.45 -9.81 17.06
C ARG A 427 -3.91 -8.46 17.58
N TYR A 428 -3.95 -7.47 16.71
CA TYR A 428 -4.36 -6.11 17.08
C TYR A 428 -5.75 -6.06 17.68
N GLN A 429 -6.72 -6.67 17.00
CA GLN A 429 -8.12 -6.65 17.45
C GLN A 429 -8.33 -7.23 18.86
N THR A 430 -7.66 -8.33 19.18
CA THR A 430 -7.78 -8.97 20.50
C THR A 430 -6.99 -8.24 21.58
N SER A 431 -5.87 -7.64 21.24
CA SER A 431 -4.97 -6.99 22.19
C SER A 431 -5.40 -5.57 22.55
N PHE A 432 -5.93 -4.82 21.58
CA PHE A 432 -6.33 -3.41 21.77
C PHE A 432 -7.85 -3.20 21.82
N GLY A 433 -8.66 -4.22 21.51
CA GLY A 433 -10.12 -4.19 21.65
C GLY A 433 -10.84 -3.23 20.68
N LYS A 434 -10.13 -2.71 19.69
CA LYS A 434 -10.68 -1.84 18.62
C LYS A 434 -10.23 -2.36 17.26
N SER A 435 -11.05 -2.16 16.22
CA SER A 435 -10.62 -2.31 14.84
C SER A 435 -9.62 -1.22 14.50
N SER A 436 -8.56 -1.56 13.79
CA SER A 436 -7.61 -0.56 13.27
C SER A 436 -8.33 0.45 12.40
N PRO A 437 -7.97 1.75 12.45
CA PRO A 437 -8.43 2.74 11.48
C PRO A 437 -8.13 2.30 10.05
N GLU A 438 -8.94 2.75 9.10
CA GLU A 438 -8.62 2.52 7.69
C GLU A 438 -7.38 3.35 7.28
N ALA A 439 -6.58 2.83 6.36
CA ALA A 439 -5.35 3.47 5.92
C ALA A 439 -5.56 4.93 5.48
N TYR A 440 -6.68 5.23 4.81
CA TYR A 440 -6.99 6.60 4.37
C TYR A 440 -7.28 7.57 5.51
N GLU A 441 -7.83 7.12 6.63
CA GLU A 441 -8.03 7.97 7.82
C GLU A 441 -6.66 8.48 8.31
N ARG A 442 -5.69 7.58 8.45
CA ARG A 442 -4.33 7.92 8.87
C ARG A 442 -3.61 8.82 7.87
N LEU A 443 -3.63 8.45 6.58
CA LEU A 443 -2.92 9.20 5.55
C LEU A 443 -3.46 10.63 5.37
N LEU A 444 -4.78 10.83 5.48
CA LEU A 444 -5.37 12.16 5.43
C LEU A 444 -4.92 13.02 6.61
N LEU A 445 -4.91 12.47 7.84
CA LEU A 445 -4.43 13.17 9.02
C LEU A 445 -2.95 13.55 8.89
N ASP A 446 -2.10 12.63 8.45
CA ASP A 446 -0.67 12.87 8.29
C ASP A 446 -0.39 13.94 7.21
N ALA A 447 -1.11 13.91 6.09
CA ALA A 447 -1.00 14.97 5.06
C ALA A 447 -1.45 16.34 5.61
N MET A 448 -2.54 16.39 6.40
CA MET A 448 -2.97 17.62 7.08
C MET A 448 -1.95 18.09 8.12
N ALA A 449 -1.28 17.19 8.82
CA ALA A 449 -0.21 17.49 9.77
C ALA A 449 1.12 17.89 9.08
N GLY A 450 1.29 17.57 7.80
CA GLY A 450 2.57 17.73 7.09
C GLY A 450 3.58 16.62 7.37
N ASP A 451 3.13 15.51 7.92
CA ASP A 451 3.97 14.33 8.18
C ASP A 451 4.03 13.44 6.93
N ALA A 452 5.15 13.46 6.25
CA ALA A 452 5.37 12.68 5.03
C ALA A 452 5.96 11.27 5.28
N THR A 453 6.01 10.79 6.53
CA THR A 453 6.61 9.49 6.91
C THR A 453 5.99 8.31 6.17
N LEU A 454 4.67 8.33 5.96
CA LEU A 454 3.92 7.26 5.32
C LEU A 454 3.68 7.49 3.82
N PHE A 455 4.39 8.44 3.21
CA PHE A 455 4.25 8.77 1.79
C PHE A 455 5.54 8.50 1.03
N ALA A 456 5.40 8.05 -0.21
CA ALA A 456 6.55 7.79 -1.06
C ALA A 456 7.21 9.09 -1.52
N ARG A 457 8.53 9.17 -1.42
CA ARG A 457 9.33 10.27 -1.94
C ARG A 457 9.63 10.05 -3.44
N LYS A 458 9.89 11.12 -4.19
CA LYS A 458 10.13 11.04 -5.63
C LYS A 458 11.23 10.04 -6.00
N ASP A 459 12.34 10.03 -5.27
CA ASP A 459 13.47 9.14 -5.54
C ASP A 459 13.20 7.67 -5.19
N GLU A 460 12.30 7.39 -4.23
CA GLU A 460 11.78 6.04 -3.99
C GLU A 460 11.02 5.53 -5.21
N VAL A 461 10.07 6.35 -5.72
CA VAL A 461 9.25 6.02 -6.89
C VAL A 461 10.12 5.78 -8.12
N GLU A 462 11.05 6.68 -8.42
CA GLU A 462 11.94 6.56 -9.58
C GLU A 462 12.88 5.36 -9.46
N THR A 463 13.42 5.10 -8.26
CA THR A 463 14.32 3.96 -8.05
C THR A 463 13.56 2.64 -8.16
N ALA A 464 12.32 2.58 -7.67
CA ALA A 464 11.45 1.42 -7.83
C ALA A 464 11.14 1.16 -9.30
N TRP A 465 10.77 2.19 -10.08
CA TRP A 465 10.54 2.05 -11.53
C TRP A 465 11.78 1.61 -12.27
N LYS A 466 12.95 2.15 -11.96
CA LYS A 466 14.21 1.73 -12.58
C LYS A 466 14.48 0.23 -12.43
N TYR A 467 14.05 -0.37 -11.31
CA TYR A 467 14.15 -1.81 -11.10
C TYR A 467 13.08 -2.58 -11.88
N ILE A 468 11.85 -2.13 -11.84
CA ILE A 468 10.70 -2.78 -12.49
C ILE A 468 10.79 -2.72 -14.02
N ASP A 469 11.27 -1.62 -14.59
CA ASP A 469 11.42 -1.47 -16.04
C ASP A 469 12.36 -2.53 -16.65
N GLN A 470 13.35 -3.02 -15.90
CA GLN A 470 14.20 -4.11 -16.37
C GLN A 470 13.41 -5.40 -16.62
N ILE A 471 12.43 -5.69 -15.76
CA ILE A 471 11.55 -6.85 -15.88
C ILE A 471 10.58 -6.64 -17.06
N GLU A 472 9.94 -5.47 -17.13
CA GLU A 472 9.03 -5.10 -18.22
C GLU A 472 9.72 -5.14 -19.58
N ASP A 473 10.94 -4.61 -19.68
CA ASP A 473 11.73 -4.62 -20.90
C ASP A 473 12.09 -6.04 -21.34
N ALA A 474 12.45 -6.92 -20.39
CA ALA A 474 12.70 -8.31 -20.70
C ALA A 474 11.43 -9.05 -21.18
N TRP A 475 10.29 -8.72 -20.63
CA TRP A 475 9.01 -9.35 -20.99
C TRP A 475 8.43 -8.85 -22.31
N HIS A 476 8.66 -7.58 -22.68
CA HIS A 476 7.98 -6.94 -23.81
C HIS A 476 8.88 -6.50 -24.95
N LYS A 477 10.18 -6.24 -24.69
CA LYS A 477 11.13 -5.73 -25.68
C LYS A 477 12.21 -6.74 -26.07
N SER A 478 12.37 -7.85 -25.32
CA SER A 478 13.36 -8.88 -25.64
C SER A 478 13.00 -9.65 -26.92
N ALA A 479 14.01 -10.05 -27.68
CA ALA A 479 13.84 -10.96 -28.83
C ALA A 479 13.36 -12.37 -28.39
N ASN A 480 13.73 -12.79 -27.19
CA ASN A 480 13.31 -14.05 -26.59
C ASN A 480 12.73 -13.78 -25.18
N PRO A 481 11.48 -13.29 -25.11
CA PRO A 481 10.89 -12.94 -23.83
C PRO A 481 10.64 -14.18 -22.98
N PRO A 482 10.82 -14.09 -21.65
CA PRO A 482 10.38 -15.14 -20.71
C PRO A 482 8.91 -15.51 -20.95
N LYS A 483 8.60 -16.79 -20.85
CA LYS A 483 7.25 -17.31 -21.13
C LYS A 483 6.23 -16.77 -20.14
N MET A 484 5.00 -16.59 -20.62
CA MET A 484 3.83 -16.43 -19.78
C MET A 484 3.36 -17.82 -19.31
N ALA A 485 3.37 -18.05 -17.99
CA ALA A 485 2.81 -19.26 -17.40
C ALA A 485 1.29 -19.13 -17.22
N GLU A 486 0.64 -20.25 -16.93
CA GLU A 486 -0.79 -20.30 -16.64
C GLU A 486 -1.05 -21.11 -15.37
N PHE A 487 -2.09 -20.75 -14.63
CA PHE A 487 -2.49 -21.50 -13.43
C PHE A 487 -4.03 -21.51 -13.28
N PRO A 488 -4.63 -22.59 -12.76
CA PRO A 488 -6.07 -22.62 -12.49
C PRO A 488 -6.47 -21.62 -11.42
N ALA A 489 -7.52 -20.84 -11.65
CA ALA A 489 -8.10 -19.98 -10.61
C ALA A 489 -8.45 -20.82 -9.36
N GLY A 490 -8.16 -20.30 -8.17
CA GLY A 490 -8.29 -21.01 -6.90
C GLY A 490 -7.06 -21.83 -6.49
N SER A 491 -6.01 -21.91 -7.32
CA SER A 491 -4.70 -22.45 -6.93
C SER A 491 -3.75 -21.35 -6.43
N TRP A 492 -2.59 -21.74 -5.86
CA TRP A 492 -1.60 -20.79 -5.31
C TRP A 492 -0.65 -20.19 -6.34
N GLY A 493 -0.91 -20.37 -7.61
CA GLY A 493 -0.09 -19.86 -8.71
C GLY A 493 0.43 -20.97 -9.63
N PRO A 494 1.27 -20.63 -10.60
CA PRO A 494 1.86 -21.57 -11.53
C PRO A 494 3.00 -22.36 -10.88
N LYS A 495 3.29 -23.54 -11.44
CA LYS A 495 4.39 -24.41 -11.01
C LYS A 495 5.75 -23.73 -11.09
N GLU A 496 5.95 -22.88 -12.09
CA GLU A 496 7.17 -22.12 -12.30
C GLU A 496 7.48 -21.18 -11.10
N ALA A 497 6.45 -20.74 -10.38
CA ALA A 497 6.63 -19.97 -9.16
C ALA A 497 7.09 -20.83 -7.97
N ASP A 498 6.71 -22.12 -7.91
CA ASP A 498 7.23 -23.06 -6.91
C ASP A 498 8.70 -23.40 -7.24
N GLU A 499 9.00 -23.67 -8.51
CA GLU A 499 10.35 -23.94 -9.01
C GLU A 499 11.35 -22.81 -8.66
N LEU A 500 10.87 -21.55 -8.63
CA LEU A 500 11.70 -20.39 -8.24
C LEU A 500 12.30 -20.50 -6.83
N LEU A 501 11.59 -21.14 -5.88
CA LEU A 501 12.06 -21.38 -4.52
C LEU A 501 12.75 -22.74 -4.35
N GLU A 502 12.31 -23.77 -5.11
CA GLU A 502 12.87 -25.10 -5.07
C GLU A 502 14.36 -25.12 -5.44
N HIS A 503 14.81 -24.19 -6.30
CA HIS A 503 16.24 -23.99 -6.64
C HIS A 503 17.11 -23.68 -5.42
N ASP A 504 16.53 -23.12 -4.35
CA ASP A 504 17.20 -22.79 -3.09
C ASP A 504 16.75 -23.71 -1.94
N ASP A 505 16.16 -24.88 -2.24
CA ASP A 505 15.58 -25.84 -1.29
C ASP A 505 14.48 -25.22 -0.39
N ASN A 506 13.74 -24.23 -0.90
CA ASN A 506 12.68 -23.54 -0.20
C ASN A 506 11.28 -23.82 -0.79
N GLU A 507 10.24 -23.53 -0.05
CA GLU A 507 8.86 -23.60 -0.50
C GLU A 507 8.04 -22.38 -0.08
N TRP A 508 7.01 -22.06 -0.85
CA TRP A 508 6.09 -20.99 -0.47
C TRP A 508 5.32 -21.33 0.80
N ARG A 509 5.37 -20.42 1.74
CA ARG A 509 4.47 -20.46 2.87
C ARG A 509 3.01 -20.30 2.38
N ARG A 510 2.11 -21.14 2.85
CA ARG A 510 0.66 -21.02 2.62
C ARG A 510 0.05 -20.13 3.68
N LEU A 511 -0.76 -19.12 3.24
CA LEU A 511 -1.42 -18.14 4.12
C LEU A 511 -2.42 -18.75 5.10
#